data_4e8c7b6ca23d9e3e10e4ec98d2052785
#
_entry.id   4e8c7b6ca23d9e3e10e4ec98d2052785
#
_cell.length_a   1.000
_cell.length_b   1.000
_cell.length_c   1.000
_cell.angle_alpha   90.00
_cell.angle_beta   90.00
_cell.angle_gamma   90.00
#
_symmetry.space_group_name_H-M   'P 1'
#
loop_
_entity.id
_entity.type
_entity.pdbx_description
1 polymer ?
#
loop_
_entity_poly.entity_id
_entity_poly.type
_entity_poly.pdbx_seq_one_letter_code
_entity_poly.pdbx_strand_id
1 'polypeptide(L)'
;RTFQGKQKADYLEAVNRIDRKIHKLKRKANKDLGGGKSEEEILTELAAARVRCPLLNDQNQCDLYGFRPITCRLYGIPTQIGGKGRTCTLSGFKAGEKYPTVNIDVLQKKLYQLSERLAKAIQSRYAGLGELLVPLSMALLTEYDETYLGIRNPDETREENPPETE
;
A
#
# COMPACT_ATOMS: atom_id res chain seq x y z
N ARG A 1 -1.87 -9.03 -15.29
CA ARG A 1 -3.07 -8.65 -16.07
C ARG A 1 -3.14 -7.13 -16.03
N THR A 2 -2.75 -6.48 -17.09
CA THR A 2 -2.85 -5.03 -17.25
C THR A 2 -4.25 -4.67 -17.74
N PHE A 3 -4.89 -3.72 -17.08
CA PHE A 3 -6.13 -3.14 -17.60
C PHE A 3 -5.82 -2.31 -18.84
N GLN A 4 -6.61 -2.43 -19.88
CA GLN A 4 -6.41 -1.73 -21.16
C GLN A 4 -7.67 -0.99 -21.60
N GLY A 5 -7.50 0.02 -22.44
CA GLY A 5 -8.59 0.75 -23.09
C GLY A 5 -9.57 1.38 -22.09
N LYS A 6 -10.87 1.24 -22.40
CA LYS A 6 -11.96 1.84 -21.60
C LYS A 6 -11.94 1.38 -20.16
N GLN A 7 -11.67 0.09 -19.90
CA GLN A 7 -11.61 -0.46 -18.55
C GLN A 7 -10.53 0.24 -17.70
N LYS A 8 -9.35 0.51 -18.29
CA LYS A 8 -8.28 1.28 -17.59
C LYS A 8 -8.76 2.69 -17.27
N ALA A 9 -9.44 3.37 -18.17
CA ALA A 9 -9.96 4.73 -17.97
C ALA A 9 -11.02 4.77 -16.86
N ASP A 10 -11.97 3.84 -16.85
CA ASP A 10 -13.02 3.74 -15.83
C ASP A 10 -12.42 3.50 -14.43
N TYR A 11 -11.39 2.64 -14.33
CA TYR A 11 -10.67 2.43 -13.07
C TYR A 11 -9.89 3.66 -12.63
N LEU A 12 -9.25 4.37 -13.55
CA LEU A 12 -8.53 5.60 -13.25
C LEU A 12 -9.44 6.65 -12.61
N GLU A 13 -10.63 6.82 -13.17
CA GLU A 13 -11.62 7.76 -12.63
C GLU A 13 -12.11 7.34 -11.24
N ALA A 14 -12.45 6.04 -11.08
CA ALA A 14 -12.90 5.50 -9.79
C ALA A 14 -11.81 5.63 -8.72
N VAL A 15 -10.56 5.33 -9.06
CA VAL A 15 -9.39 5.44 -8.20
C VAL A 15 -9.17 6.89 -7.76
N ASN A 16 -9.14 7.84 -8.70
CA ASN A 16 -8.95 9.26 -8.39
C ASN A 16 -10.03 9.80 -7.44
N ARG A 17 -11.27 9.39 -7.62
CA ARG A 17 -12.39 9.77 -6.73
C ARG A 17 -12.18 9.23 -5.32
N ILE A 18 -11.75 8.00 -5.20
CA ILE A 18 -11.52 7.34 -3.91
C ILE A 18 -10.29 7.88 -3.21
N ASP A 19 -9.21 8.13 -3.92
CA ASP A 19 -7.99 8.72 -3.36
C ASP A 19 -8.25 10.12 -2.79
N ARG A 20 -9.05 10.94 -3.47
CA ARG A 20 -9.49 12.23 -2.91
C ARG A 20 -10.27 12.06 -1.60
N LYS A 21 -11.12 11.03 -1.50
CA LYS A 21 -11.86 10.72 -0.26
C LYS A 21 -10.93 10.28 0.86
N ILE A 22 -10.01 9.36 0.56
CA ILE A 22 -9.01 8.88 1.52
C ILE A 22 -8.11 10.03 1.97
N HIS A 23 -7.66 10.88 1.06
CA HIS A 23 -6.83 12.04 1.39
C HIS A 23 -7.55 13.01 2.35
N LYS A 24 -8.84 13.28 2.12
CA LYS A 24 -9.65 14.10 3.04
C LYS A 24 -9.74 13.46 4.42
N LEU A 25 -9.95 12.15 4.50
CA LEU A 25 -9.99 11.42 5.77
C LEU A 25 -8.65 11.49 6.52
N LYS A 26 -7.53 11.28 5.81
CA LYS A 26 -6.18 11.39 6.40
C LYS A 26 -5.88 12.81 6.89
N ARG A 27 -6.23 13.83 6.11
CA ARG A 27 -6.07 15.24 6.55
C ARG A 27 -6.88 15.55 7.80
N LYS A 28 -8.14 15.07 7.86
CA LYS A 28 -8.98 15.21 9.05
C LYS A 28 -8.33 14.53 10.25
N ALA A 29 -7.90 13.28 10.11
CA ALA A 29 -7.25 12.51 11.15
C ALA A 29 -5.98 13.22 11.69
N ASN A 30 -5.13 13.73 10.82
CA ASN A 30 -3.93 14.48 11.22
C ASN A 30 -4.28 15.78 11.95
N LYS A 31 -5.31 16.50 11.51
CA LYS A 31 -5.79 17.71 12.19
C LYS A 31 -6.33 17.38 13.58
N ASP A 32 -7.13 16.32 13.68
CA ASP A 32 -7.74 15.88 14.94
C ASP A 32 -6.66 15.42 15.95
N LEU A 33 -5.59 14.75 15.46
CA LEU A 33 -4.44 14.36 16.27
C LEU A 33 -3.69 15.60 16.80
N GLY A 34 -3.44 16.59 15.93
CA GLY A 34 -2.84 17.86 16.33
C GLY A 34 -3.73 18.69 17.25
N GLY A 35 -5.04 18.47 17.24
CA GLY A 35 -6.03 19.07 18.15
C GLY A 35 -6.18 18.34 19.50
N GLY A 36 -5.38 17.30 19.77
CA GLY A 36 -5.38 16.57 21.03
C GLY A 36 -6.34 15.39 21.12
N LYS A 37 -6.93 14.98 19.98
CA LYS A 37 -7.76 13.78 19.94
C LYS A 37 -6.89 12.52 20.06
N SER A 38 -7.33 11.53 20.82
CA SER A 38 -6.58 10.30 21.01
C SER A 38 -6.46 9.47 19.71
N GLU A 39 -5.36 8.73 19.56
CA GLU A 39 -5.17 7.81 18.43
C GLU A 39 -6.30 6.78 18.34
N GLU A 40 -6.81 6.31 19.47
CA GLU A 40 -7.87 5.29 19.52
C GLU A 40 -9.19 5.82 18.96
N GLU A 41 -9.56 7.05 19.30
CA GLU A 41 -10.75 7.72 18.76
C GLU A 41 -10.61 7.93 17.24
N ILE A 42 -9.44 8.39 16.79
CA ILE A 42 -9.14 8.59 15.36
C ILE A 42 -9.23 7.27 14.60
N LEU A 43 -8.63 6.19 15.12
CA LEU A 43 -8.70 4.86 14.50
C LEU A 43 -10.15 4.34 14.44
N THR A 44 -10.95 4.60 15.47
CA THR A 44 -12.36 4.22 15.49
C THR A 44 -13.15 4.97 14.42
N GLU A 45 -12.93 6.26 14.25
CA GLU A 45 -13.57 7.05 13.20
C GLU A 45 -13.13 6.61 11.79
N LEU A 46 -11.85 6.33 11.61
CA LEU A 46 -11.33 5.81 10.33
C LEU A 46 -11.91 4.43 10.01
N ALA A 47 -12.06 3.57 11.00
CA ALA A 47 -12.68 2.25 10.83
C ALA A 47 -14.18 2.33 10.48
N ALA A 48 -14.88 3.36 10.99
CA ALA A 48 -16.27 3.63 10.63
C ALA A 48 -16.42 4.23 9.22
N ALA A 49 -15.37 4.83 8.67
CA ALA A 49 -15.39 5.43 7.35
C ALA A 49 -15.41 4.35 6.26
N ARG A 50 -16.57 4.04 5.74
CA ARG A 50 -16.72 3.04 4.66
C ARG A 50 -16.35 3.64 3.31
N VAL A 51 -15.26 3.17 2.73
CA VAL A 51 -14.81 3.53 1.39
C VAL A 51 -14.84 2.27 0.53
N ARG A 52 -15.71 2.27 -0.50
CA ARG A 52 -15.79 1.15 -1.44
C ARG A 52 -14.48 1.04 -2.22
N CYS A 53 -13.95 -0.18 -2.29
CA CYS A 53 -12.77 -0.44 -3.12
C CYS A 53 -13.07 -0.18 -4.61
N PRO A 54 -12.21 0.56 -5.35
CA PRO A 54 -12.44 0.84 -6.77
C PRO A 54 -12.37 -0.40 -7.66
N LEU A 55 -11.81 -1.49 -7.16
CA LEU A 55 -11.68 -2.76 -7.87
C LEU A 55 -12.86 -3.71 -7.64
N LEU A 56 -13.89 -3.29 -6.93
CA LEU A 56 -15.13 -4.04 -6.82
C LEU A 56 -16.06 -3.67 -7.96
N ASN A 57 -16.41 -4.66 -8.79
CA ASN A 57 -17.39 -4.52 -9.85
C ASN A 57 -18.83 -4.41 -9.29
N ASP A 58 -19.82 -4.33 -10.17
CA ASP A 58 -21.24 -4.17 -9.77
C ASP A 58 -21.79 -5.40 -9.05
N GLN A 59 -21.17 -6.56 -9.22
CA GLN A 59 -21.50 -7.80 -8.51
C GLN A 59 -20.75 -7.92 -7.17
N ASN A 60 -20.08 -6.87 -6.69
CA ASN A 60 -19.24 -6.86 -5.50
C ASN A 60 -18.09 -7.87 -5.52
N GLN A 61 -17.63 -8.27 -6.71
CA GLN A 61 -16.47 -9.12 -6.88
C GLN A 61 -15.23 -8.27 -7.19
N CYS A 62 -14.07 -8.73 -6.73
CA CYS A 62 -12.81 -8.04 -6.98
C CYS A 62 -12.24 -8.46 -8.34
N ASP A 63 -12.06 -7.50 -9.25
CA ASP A 63 -11.50 -7.77 -10.58
C ASP A 63 -10.02 -8.16 -10.56
N LEU A 64 -9.32 -7.90 -9.45
CA LEU A 64 -7.96 -8.37 -9.17
C LEU A 64 -7.92 -9.53 -8.16
N TYR A 65 -8.96 -10.34 -8.03
CA TYR A 65 -9.05 -11.34 -6.96
C TYR A 65 -7.81 -12.22 -6.83
N GLY A 66 -7.29 -12.74 -7.93
CA GLY A 66 -6.08 -13.58 -7.96
C GLY A 66 -4.78 -12.83 -7.61
N PHE A 67 -4.76 -11.51 -7.80
CA PHE A 67 -3.60 -10.64 -7.61
C PHE A 67 -3.74 -9.70 -6.40
N ARG A 68 -4.66 -10.02 -5.48
CA ARG A 68 -4.87 -9.19 -4.28
C ARG A 68 -3.58 -9.06 -3.48
N PRO A 69 -3.24 -7.83 -3.05
CA PRO A 69 -2.14 -7.61 -2.11
C PRO A 69 -2.42 -8.29 -0.77
N ILE A 70 -1.38 -8.46 0.03
CA ILE A 70 -1.45 -9.23 1.28
C ILE A 70 -2.49 -8.64 2.26
N THR A 71 -2.60 -7.33 2.33
CA THR A 71 -3.58 -6.64 3.18
C THR A 71 -5.01 -7.00 2.82
N CYS A 72 -5.32 -7.12 1.52
CA CYS A 72 -6.64 -7.56 1.07
C CYS A 72 -6.90 -9.05 1.38
N ARG A 73 -5.86 -9.88 1.38
CA ARG A 73 -5.96 -11.32 1.72
C ARG A 73 -6.19 -11.54 3.21
N LEU A 74 -5.69 -10.63 4.04
CA LEU A 74 -5.82 -10.68 5.50
C LEU A 74 -7.07 -9.95 6.01
N TYR A 75 -7.85 -9.31 5.13
CA TYR A 75 -9.04 -8.57 5.55
C TYR A 75 -10.08 -9.50 6.17
N GLY A 76 -10.51 -9.17 7.37
CA GLY A 76 -11.55 -9.91 8.10
C GLY A 76 -11.06 -11.08 8.96
N ILE A 77 -9.78 -11.46 8.89
CA ILE A 77 -9.21 -12.48 9.79
C ILE A 77 -8.61 -11.86 11.05
N PRO A 78 -8.48 -12.61 12.16
CA PRO A 78 -7.84 -12.11 13.37
C PRO A 78 -6.39 -11.72 13.12
N THR A 79 -6.01 -10.53 13.56
CA THR A 79 -4.66 -9.96 13.38
C THR A 79 -4.12 -9.45 14.70
N GLN A 80 -2.79 -9.39 14.82
CA GLN A 80 -2.09 -8.76 15.94
C GLN A 80 -1.23 -7.61 15.39
N ILE A 81 -1.36 -6.46 16.02
CA ILE A 81 -0.58 -5.24 15.70
C ILE A 81 -0.12 -4.62 17.02
N GLY A 82 1.18 -4.38 17.16
CA GLY A 82 1.77 -3.82 18.37
C GLY A 82 1.47 -4.65 19.63
N GLY A 83 1.45 -5.99 19.50
CA GLY A 83 1.11 -6.92 20.59
C GLY A 83 -0.38 -7.03 20.92
N LYS A 84 -1.25 -6.22 20.30
CA LYS A 84 -2.70 -6.21 20.56
C LYS A 84 -3.46 -7.00 19.48
N GLY A 85 -4.27 -7.98 19.90
CA GLY A 85 -5.17 -8.73 19.02
C GLY A 85 -6.33 -7.83 18.54
N ARG A 86 -6.68 -7.98 17.25
CA ARG A 86 -7.77 -7.25 16.60
C ARG A 86 -8.61 -8.19 15.75
N THR A 87 -9.92 -8.04 15.82
CA THR A 87 -10.88 -8.75 14.97
C THR A 87 -11.83 -7.74 14.32
N CYS A 88 -12.30 -8.05 13.13
CA CYS A 88 -13.34 -7.26 12.51
C CYS A 88 -14.71 -7.66 13.08
N THR A 89 -15.49 -6.71 13.53
CA THR A 89 -16.83 -6.97 14.10
C THR A 89 -17.81 -7.61 13.12
N LEU A 90 -17.53 -7.52 11.81
CA LEU A 90 -18.36 -8.10 10.75
C LEU A 90 -17.89 -9.49 10.30
N SER A 91 -16.78 -9.99 10.84
CA SER A 91 -16.17 -11.27 10.41
C SER A 91 -16.68 -12.50 11.16
N GLY A 92 -17.55 -12.32 12.15
CA GLY A 92 -18.08 -13.41 12.98
C GLY A 92 -17.12 -13.91 14.08
N PHE A 93 -15.90 -13.39 14.16
CA PHE A 93 -14.99 -13.65 15.28
C PHE A 93 -15.42 -12.86 16.50
N LYS A 94 -15.48 -13.51 17.65
CA LYS A 94 -15.91 -12.87 18.90
C LYS A 94 -14.70 -12.31 19.66
N ALA A 95 -14.86 -11.11 20.20
CA ALA A 95 -13.83 -10.50 21.04
C ALA A 95 -13.60 -11.34 22.31
N GLY A 96 -12.33 -11.52 22.69
CA GLY A 96 -11.94 -12.31 23.88
C GLY A 96 -11.80 -13.83 23.63
N GLU A 97 -12.26 -14.36 22.52
CA GLU A 97 -12.01 -15.76 22.16
C GLU A 97 -10.62 -15.93 21.51
N LYS A 98 -10.06 -17.13 21.64
CA LYS A 98 -8.74 -17.44 21.08
C LYS A 98 -8.87 -17.96 19.65
N TYR A 99 -8.22 -17.29 18.72
CA TYR A 99 -8.16 -17.67 17.31
C TYR A 99 -6.71 -17.70 16.80
N PRO A 100 -6.43 -18.51 15.80
CA PRO A 100 -5.19 -18.35 15.02
C PRO A 100 -5.11 -16.92 14.50
N THR A 101 -4.02 -16.21 14.84
CA THR A 101 -3.91 -14.76 14.63
C THR A 101 -2.65 -14.47 13.82
N VAL A 102 -2.78 -13.63 12.78
CA VAL A 102 -1.65 -13.18 11.96
C VAL A 102 -0.96 -12.01 12.63
N ASN A 103 0.34 -12.15 12.91
CA ASN A 103 1.16 -11.05 13.40
C ASN A 103 1.55 -10.13 12.23
N ILE A 104 0.90 -8.97 12.15
CA ILE A 104 1.10 -7.99 11.06
C ILE A 104 2.49 -7.36 11.14
N ASP A 105 3.02 -7.12 12.35
CA ASP A 105 4.33 -6.47 12.52
C ASP A 105 5.45 -7.34 11.93
N VAL A 106 5.39 -8.66 12.20
CA VAL A 106 6.35 -9.63 11.63
C VAL A 106 6.24 -9.69 10.10
N LEU A 107 5.02 -9.66 9.60
CA LEU A 107 4.76 -9.71 8.16
C LEU A 107 5.26 -8.44 7.44
N GLN A 108 4.96 -7.27 7.99
CA GLN A 108 5.45 -5.99 7.46
C GLN A 108 6.98 -5.93 7.46
N LYS A 109 7.63 -6.36 8.55
CA LYS A 109 9.09 -6.43 8.59
C LYS A 109 9.67 -7.27 7.45
N LYS A 110 9.06 -8.43 7.17
CA LYS A 110 9.49 -9.28 6.04
C LYS A 110 9.28 -8.60 4.69
N LEU A 111 8.17 -7.89 4.50
CA LEU A 111 7.90 -7.15 3.27
C LEU A 111 8.92 -6.02 3.05
N TYR A 112 9.25 -5.26 4.08
CA TYR A 112 10.31 -4.24 4.02
C TYR A 112 11.67 -4.85 3.66
N GLN A 113 12.05 -5.95 4.29
CA GLN A 113 13.30 -6.65 3.97
C GLN A 113 13.36 -7.11 2.50
N LEU A 114 12.24 -7.58 1.95
CA LEU A 114 12.15 -7.95 0.53
C LEU A 114 12.27 -6.73 -0.37
N SER A 115 11.62 -5.63 -0.01
CA SER A 115 11.67 -4.37 -0.75
C SER A 115 13.08 -3.77 -0.76
N GLU A 116 13.77 -3.75 0.39
CA GLU A 116 15.17 -3.35 0.48
C GLU A 116 16.11 -4.23 -0.36
N ARG A 117 15.90 -5.55 -0.30
CA ARG A 117 16.69 -6.49 -1.11
C ARG A 117 16.49 -6.26 -2.60
N LEU A 118 15.25 -5.98 -3.03
CA LEU A 118 14.96 -5.61 -4.42
C LEU A 118 15.69 -4.33 -4.81
N ALA A 119 15.54 -3.25 -4.02
CA ALA A 119 16.17 -1.97 -4.29
C ALA A 119 17.72 -2.09 -4.42
N LYS A 120 18.33 -2.90 -3.56
CA LYS A 120 19.77 -3.21 -3.63
C LYS A 120 20.13 -4.03 -4.87
N ALA A 121 19.31 -5.06 -5.19
CA ALA A 121 19.60 -5.94 -6.33
C ALA A 121 19.52 -5.21 -7.68
N ILE A 122 18.61 -4.24 -7.82
CA ILE A 122 18.51 -3.40 -9.03
C ILE A 122 19.44 -2.19 -9.00
N GLN A 123 20.25 -2.03 -7.96
CA GLN A 123 21.18 -0.89 -7.78
C GLN A 123 20.48 0.47 -7.94
N SER A 124 19.27 0.60 -7.36
CA SER A 124 18.51 1.84 -7.46
C SER A 124 19.29 3.04 -6.91
N ARG A 125 19.25 4.16 -7.65
CA ARG A 125 19.78 5.45 -7.17
C ARG A 125 18.93 6.09 -6.06
N TYR A 126 17.70 5.61 -5.86
CA TYR A 126 16.80 6.14 -4.85
C TYR A 126 16.99 5.41 -3.50
N ALA A 127 17.63 6.08 -2.56
CA ALA A 127 17.93 5.50 -1.24
C ALA A 127 16.69 5.02 -0.47
N GLY A 128 15.55 5.69 -0.65
CA GLY A 128 14.29 5.35 0.02
C GLY A 128 13.37 4.40 -0.74
N LEU A 129 13.78 3.85 -1.89
CA LEU A 129 12.90 3.00 -2.71
C LEU A 129 12.39 1.78 -1.94
N GLY A 130 13.22 1.18 -1.11
CA GLY A 130 12.86 0.01 -0.30
C GLY A 130 11.81 0.28 0.77
N GLU A 131 11.65 1.53 1.19
CA GLU A 131 10.69 1.94 2.22
C GLU A 131 9.38 2.50 1.64
N LEU A 132 9.30 2.63 0.31
CA LEU A 132 8.16 3.22 -0.36
C LEU A 132 6.94 2.32 -0.26
N LEU A 133 5.89 2.80 0.41
CA LEU A 133 4.58 2.16 0.44
C LEU A 133 3.70 2.73 -0.68
N VAL A 134 3.49 1.92 -1.71
CA VAL A 134 2.66 2.31 -2.86
C VAL A 134 1.20 1.94 -2.59
N PRO A 135 0.27 2.91 -2.54
CA PRO A 135 -1.16 2.62 -2.47
C PRO A 135 -1.61 1.77 -3.66
N LEU A 136 -2.58 0.88 -3.46
CA LEU A 136 -3.09 0.01 -4.52
C LEU A 136 -3.55 0.79 -5.76
N SER A 137 -4.17 1.94 -5.54
CA SER A 137 -4.57 2.87 -6.59
C SER A 137 -3.39 3.30 -7.45
N MET A 138 -2.32 3.75 -6.83
CA MET A 138 -1.09 4.15 -7.54
C MET A 138 -0.40 2.98 -8.20
N ALA A 139 -0.38 1.81 -7.56
CA ALA A 139 0.25 0.61 -8.11
C ALA A 139 -0.37 0.14 -9.44
N LEU A 140 -1.64 0.46 -9.67
CA LEU A 140 -2.35 0.15 -10.93
C LEU A 140 -2.03 1.13 -12.06
N LEU A 141 -1.56 2.33 -11.72
CA LEU A 141 -1.32 3.44 -12.63
C LEU A 141 0.15 3.62 -12.97
N THR A 142 1.01 3.17 -12.08
CA THR A 142 2.46 3.34 -12.20
C THR A 142 3.02 2.32 -13.18
N GLU A 143 3.78 2.78 -14.14
CA GLU A 143 4.69 1.96 -14.93
C GLU A 143 6.00 1.85 -14.14
N TYR A 144 6.34 0.61 -13.77
CA TYR A 144 7.54 0.32 -13.01
C TYR A 144 8.72 0.10 -13.98
N ASP A 145 9.06 1.17 -14.70
CA ASP A 145 10.19 1.20 -15.63
C ASP A 145 11.52 1.51 -14.91
N GLU A 146 12.61 1.52 -15.67
CA GLU A 146 13.95 1.80 -15.16
C GLU A 146 14.04 3.19 -14.53
N THR A 147 13.35 4.17 -15.10
CA THR A 147 13.32 5.56 -14.61
C THR A 147 12.61 5.64 -13.25
N TYR A 148 11.44 5.02 -13.13
CA TYR A 148 10.70 4.97 -11.87
C TYR A 148 11.46 4.23 -10.78
N LEU A 149 12.08 3.11 -11.13
CA LEU A 149 12.86 2.31 -10.20
C LEU A 149 14.25 2.90 -9.92
N GLY A 150 14.67 3.91 -10.68
CA GLY A 150 15.97 4.55 -10.54
C GLY A 150 17.13 3.60 -10.85
N ILE A 151 16.94 2.70 -11.80
CA ILE A 151 17.99 1.78 -12.25
C ILE A 151 19.04 2.60 -12.99
N ARG A 152 20.32 2.48 -12.60
CA ARG A 152 21.41 3.17 -13.25
C ARG A 152 21.72 2.52 -14.60
N ASN A 153 21.66 3.29 -15.66
CA ASN A 153 22.15 2.84 -16.95
C ASN A 153 23.68 2.78 -16.92
N PRO A 154 24.29 1.69 -17.41
CA PRO A 154 25.77 1.58 -17.48
C PRO A 154 26.45 2.71 -18.24
N ASP A 155 25.74 3.36 -19.16
CA ASP A 155 26.26 4.45 -19.97
C ASP A 155 26.27 5.81 -19.24
N GLU A 156 25.37 6.05 -18.29
CA GLU A 156 25.36 7.28 -17.46
C GLU A 156 26.57 7.35 -16.52
N THR A 157 27.14 6.21 -16.12
CA THR A 157 28.34 6.18 -15.26
C THR A 157 29.63 6.53 -15.99
N ARG A 158 29.64 6.59 -17.33
CA ARG A 158 30.81 6.98 -18.12
C ARG A 158 30.96 8.48 -18.29
N GLU A 159 29.89 9.25 -18.14
CA GLU A 159 29.92 10.72 -18.27
C GLU A 159 30.36 11.42 -16.96
N GLU A 160 30.20 10.79 -15.81
CA GLU A 160 30.60 11.36 -14.52
C GLU A 160 32.09 11.23 -14.18
N ASN A 161 32.83 10.38 -14.90
CA ASN A 161 34.30 10.27 -14.82
C ASN A 161 34.92 10.35 -16.21
N PRO A 162 35.19 11.54 -16.75
CA PRO A 162 36.03 11.65 -17.96
C PRO A 162 37.41 11.07 -17.66
N PRO A 163 38.02 10.32 -18.58
CA PRO A 163 39.35 9.78 -18.37
C PRO A 163 40.33 10.93 -18.10
N GLU A 164 41.07 10.82 -17.00
CA GLU A 164 42.19 11.71 -16.74
C GLU A 164 43.15 11.60 -17.93
N THR A 165 43.22 12.66 -18.69
CA THR A 165 44.22 12.78 -19.78
C THR A 165 45.59 13.02 -19.14
N GLU A 166 46.49 12.03 -19.28
CA GLU A 166 47.92 12.19 -19.05
C GLU A 166 48.55 13.21 -20.04
#